data_8f52653736a5090382b7e6a35b2ae051
#
_entry.id   8f52653736a5090382b7e6a35b2ae051
#
_cell.length_a   1.000
_cell.length_b   1.000
_cell.length_c   1.000
_cell.angle_alpha   90.00
_cell.angle_beta   90.00
_cell.angle_gamma   90.00
#
_symmetry.space_group_name_H-M   'P 1'
#
loop_
_entity.id
_entity.type
_entity.pdbx_description
1 polymer ?
#
loop_
_entity_poly.entity_id
_entity_poly.type
_entity_poly.pdbx_seq_one_letter_code
_entity_poly.pdbx_strand_id
1 'polypeptide(L)'
;VLFLRELSIDFAGFIFVPGTPRFQDIESVQKLTKLLPPDLRSVGVFLDEEPAKVRKAAEICGLDILQFHGRETPEYCSQFGLPYFKVIRITGAIDVELLTGYHPEAFLLDTFSKENAGGTGRTFDWTVARRVIQSGTRVILAGGLNPKNVARAIREVHPWGVDVSSGVEIAPGVKDHDKMRQFIEAARS
;
A
#
# COMPACT_ATOMS: atom_id res chain seq x y z
N VAL A 1 0.49 -6.78 -15.55
CA VAL A 1 0.97 -7.91 -14.73
C VAL A 1 2.21 -8.55 -15.36
N LEU A 2 2.22 -8.89 -16.66
CA LEU A 2 3.40 -9.54 -17.26
C LEU A 2 4.70 -8.76 -17.06
N PHE A 3 4.64 -7.42 -17.15
CA PHE A 3 5.78 -6.54 -16.87
C PHE A 3 6.33 -6.67 -15.43
N LEU A 4 5.49 -7.05 -14.46
CA LEU A 4 5.94 -7.22 -13.07
C LEU A 4 6.97 -8.34 -12.92
N ARG A 5 7.02 -9.29 -13.86
CA ARG A 5 8.03 -10.36 -13.87
C ARG A 5 9.46 -9.86 -14.12
N GLU A 6 9.59 -8.67 -14.72
CA GLU A 6 10.88 -8.02 -14.97
C GLU A 6 11.35 -7.17 -13.80
N LEU A 7 10.47 -6.97 -12.81
CA LEU A 7 10.70 -6.07 -11.68
C LEU A 7 10.92 -6.89 -10.41
N SER A 8 11.90 -6.46 -9.64
CA SER A 8 12.13 -7.04 -8.31
C SER A 8 11.28 -6.29 -7.28
N ILE A 9 10.03 -6.69 -7.14
CA ILE A 9 9.06 -6.16 -6.19
C ILE A 9 8.48 -7.31 -5.36
N ASP A 10 8.03 -7.01 -4.15
CA ASP A 10 7.58 -8.01 -3.17
C ASP A 10 6.06 -8.16 -3.15
N PHE A 11 5.33 -7.08 -3.51
CA PHE A 11 3.88 -7.01 -3.41
C PHE A 11 3.24 -6.38 -4.64
N ALA A 12 2.08 -6.92 -5.05
CA ALA A 12 1.21 -6.32 -6.07
C ALA A 12 -0.20 -6.10 -5.52
N GLY A 13 -0.62 -4.83 -5.42
CA GLY A 13 -1.92 -4.42 -4.89
C GLY A 13 -3.03 -4.41 -5.94
N PHE A 14 -4.18 -5.01 -5.60
CA PHE A 14 -5.42 -5.01 -6.39
C PHE A 14 -6.52 -4.31 -5.59
N ILE A 15 -7.13 -3.29 -6.16
CA ILE A 15 -8.06 -2.41 -5.42
C ILE A 15 -9.50 -2.86 -5.66
N PHE A 16 -10.15 -3.37 -4.61
CA PHE A 16 -11.56 -3.80 -4.59
C PHE A 16 -12.52 -2.70 -4.07
N VAL A 17 -12.16 -1.44 -4.23
CA VAL A 17 -12.96 -0.30 -3.74
C VAL A 17 -13.76 0.30 -4.90
N PRO A 18 -15.09 0.04 -4.99
CA PRO A 18 -15.95 0.55 -6.05
C PRO A 18 -15.94 2.09 -6.10
N GLY A 19 -16.12 2.65 -7.29
CA GLY A 19 -16.15 4.10 -7.49
C GLY A 19 -14.78 4.77 -7.55
N THR A 20 -13.69 4.02 -7.33
CA THR A 20 -12.34 4.54 -7.57
C THR A 20 -11.88 4.22 -9.00
N PRO A 21 -11.04 5.08 -9.61
CA PRO A 21 -10.56 4.84 -10.97
C PRO A 21 -9.62 3.62 -11.10
N ARG A 22 -9.25 3.02 -9.98
CA ARG A 22 -8.36 1.84 -9.89
C ARG A 22 -9.10 0.57 -9.47
N PHE A 23 -10.42 0.63 -9.38
CA PHE A 23 -11.25 -0.52 -9.02
C PHE A 23 -11.02 -1.68 -9.98
N GLN A 24 -10.91 -2.88 -9.43
CA GLN A 24 -10.85 -4.14 -10.16
C GLN A 24 -11.92 -5.09 -9.61
N ASP A 25 -12.67 -5.74 -10.49
CA ASP A 25 -13.61 -6.79 -10.11
C ASP A 25 -12.89 -8.13 -9.83
N ILE A 26 -13.58 -9.01 -9.11
CA ILE A 26 -13.03 -10.31 -8.69
C ILE A 26 -12.59 -11.16 -9.89
N GLU A 27 -13.36 -11.17 -10.98
CA GLU A 27 -13.06 -12.01 -12.15
C GLU A 27 -11.78 -11.54 -12.86
N SER A 28 -11.60 -10.23 -12.97
CA SER A 28 -10.39 -9.61 -13.51
C SER A 28 -9.17 -9.92 -12.65
N VAL A 29 -9.29 -9.72 -11.32
CA VAL A 29 -8.18 -9.99 -10.39
C VAL A 29 -7.81 -11.47 -10.36
N GLN A 30 -8.78 -12.39 -10.37
CA GLN A 30 -8.51 -13.83 -10.43
C GLN A 30 -7.68 -14.24 -11.64
N LYS A 31 -7.89 -13.59 -12.78
CA LYS A 31 -7.07 -13.84 -13.98
C LYS A 31 -5.66 -13.28 -13.82
N LEU A 32 -5.54 -12.12 -13.19
CA LEU A 32 -4.26 -11.42 -13.01
C LEU A 32 -3.38 -12.10 -11.95
N THR A 33 -3.94 -12.57 -10.84
CA THR A 33 -3.17 -13.25 -9.78
C THR A 33 -2.52 -14.54 -10.27
N LYS A 34 -3.21 -15.30 -11.15
CA LYS A 34 -2.65 -16.51 -11.79
C LYS A 34 -1.43 -16.24 -12.68
N LEU A 35 -1.23 -14.99 -13.08
CA LEU A 35 -0.11 -14.58 -13.92
C LEU A 35 1.06 -13.97 -13.13
N LEU A 36 0.91 -13.80 -11.81
CA LEU A 36 1.97 -13.28 -10.97
C LEU A 36 3.16 -14.26 -10.90
N PRO A 37 4.39 -13.75 -10.78
CA PRO A 37 5.53 -14.57 -10.38
C PRO A 37 5.28 -15.22 -9.02
N PRO A 38 5.82 -16.42 -8.77
CA PRO A 38 5.58 -17.15 -7.51
C PRO A 38 6.10 -16.40 -6.26
N ASP A 39 7.12 -15.56 -6.42
CA ASP A 39 7.73 -14.79 -5.34
C ASP A 39 7.03 -13.45 -5.09
N LEU A 40 6.07 -13.07 -5.94
CA LEU A 40 5.34 -11.80 -5.85
C LEU A 40 3.99 -12.03 -5.16
N ARG A 41 3.86 -11.54 -3.92
CA ARG A 41 2.63 -11.68 -3.13
C ARG A 41 1.54 -10.73 -3.59
N SER A 42 0.33 -11.26 -3.73
CA SER A 42 -0.87 -10.50 -4.07
C SER A 42 -1.49 -9.83 -2.84
N VAL A 43 -1.85 -8.54 -2.95
CA VAL A 43 -2.47 -7.77 -1.87
C VAL A 43 -3.85 -7.27 -2.32
N GLY A 44 -4.91 -7.68 -1.63
CA GLY A 44 -6.26 -7.15 -1.87
C GLY A 44 -6.52 -5.91 -1.03
N VAL A 45 -6.85 -4.79 -1.66
CA VAL A 45 -7.10 -3.52 -0.97
C VAL A 45 -8.60 -3.30 -0.80
N PHE A 46 -9.03 -3.12 0.44
CA PHE A 46 -10.44 -2.92 0.85
C PHE A 46 -10.60 -1.64 1.68
N LEU A 47 -11.79 -1.08 1.67
CA LEU A 47 -12.17 0.12 2.41
C LEU A 47 -13.56 -0.10 3.04
N ASP A 48 -13.60 -0.35 4.33
CA ASP A 48 -14.84 -0.55 5.11
C ASP A 48 -15.81 -1.53 4.44
N GLU A 49 -15.30 -2.61 3.81
CA GLU A 49 -16.09 -3.56 3.03
C GLU A 49 -16.72 -4.63 3.94
N GLU A 50 -17.82 -5.23 3.51
CA GLU A 50 -18.47 -6.34 4.22
C GLU A 50 -17.57 -7.57 4.32
N PRO A 51 -17.47 -8.24 5.50
CA PRO A 51 -16.59 -9.40 5.68
C PRO A 51 -16.81 -10.53 4.68
N ALA A 52 -18.07 -10.76 4.29
CA ALA A 52 -18.40 -11.81 3.30
C ALA A 52 -17.78 -11.53 1.92
N LYS A 53 -17.76 -10.26 1.51
CA LYS A 53 -17.16 -9.85 0.22
C LYS A 53 -15.64 -9.94 0.27
N VAL A 54 -15.02 -9.56 1.40
CA VAL A 54 -13.56 -9.70 1.60
C VAL A 54 -13.16 -11.17 1.52
N ARG A 55 -13.86 -12.08 2.24
CA ARG A 55 -13.60 -13.53 2.19
C ARG A 55 -13.74 -14.09 0.78
N LYS A 56 -14.82 -13.72 0.08
CA LYS A 56 -15.07 -14.15 -1.29
C LYS A 56 -13.96 -13.72 -2.25
N ALA A 57 -13.52 -12.45 -2.15
CA ALA A 57 -12.43 -11.94 -2.98
C ALA A 57 -11.11 -12.66 -2.66
N ALA A 58 -10.78 -12.83 -1.36
CA ALA A 58 -9.57 -13.50 -0.92
C ALA A 58 -9.49 -14.95 -1.42
N GLU A 59 -10.58 -15.70 -1.29
CA GLU A 59 -10.65 -17.10 -1.72
C GLU A 59 -10.58 -17.23 -3.25
N ILE A 60 -11.43 -16.51 -3.99
CA ILE A 60 -11.52 -16.64 -5.45
C ILE A 60 -10.24 -16.17 -6.15
N CYS A 61 -9.66 -15.07 -5.65
CA CYS A 61 -8.44 -14.51 -6.24
C CYS A 61 -7.16 -15.14 -5.71
N GLY A 62 -7.22 -15.96 -4.63
CA GLY A 62 -6.04 -16.52 -3.98
C GLY A 62 -5.13 -15.42 -3.44
N LEU A 63 -5.70 -14.46 -2.69
CA LEU A 63 -4.91 -13.34 -2.16
C LEU A 63 -4.01 -13.81 -1.01
N ASP A 64 -2.78 -13.31 -0.98
CA ASP A 64 -1.79 -13.63 0.05
C ASP A 64 -1.91 -12.69 1.26
N ILE A 65 -2.34 -11.45 1.05
CA ILE A 65 -2.42 -10.39 2.06
C ILE A 65 -3.70 -9.58 1.83
N LEU A 66 -4.29 -9.11 2.93
CA LEU A 66 -5.37 -8.13 2.92
C LEU A 66 -4.84 -6.76 3.34
N GLN A 67 -5.25 -5.69 2.66
CA GLN A 67 -4.93 -4.32 3.05
C GLN A 67 -6.20 -3.57 3.38
N PHE A 68 -6.31 -3.11 4.63
CA PHE A 68 -7.46 -2.39 5.15
C PHE A 68 -7.20 -0.90 5.19
N HIS A 69 -7.91 -0.16 4.34
CA HIS A 69 -7.68 1.27 4.08
C HIS A 69 -8.72 2.19 4.74
N GLY A 70 -9.71 1.62 5.44
CA GLY A 70 -10.82 2.32 6.09
C GLY A 70 -10.67 2.41 7.61
N ARG A 71 -11.82 2.32 8.29
CA ARG A 71 -11.93 2.40 9.76
C ARG A 71 -12.10 1.03 10.41
N GLU A 72 -11.64 -0.01 9.72
CA GLU A 72 -11.75 -1.38 10.20
C GLU A 72 -11.06 -1.52 11.56
N THR A 73 -11.76 -2.14 12.53
CA THR A 73 -11.22 -2.35 13.88
C THR A 73 -10.20 -3.50 13.92
N PRO A 74 -9.42 -3.65 15.01
CA PRO A 74 -8.51 -4.78 15.19
C PRO A 74 -9.20 -6.14 15.02
N GLU A 75 -10.39 -6.30 15.60
CA GLU A 75 -11.19 -7.52 15.53
C GLU A 75 -11.65 -7.80 14.09
N TYR A 76 -12.05 -6.74 13.37
CA TYR A 76 -12.38 -6.87 11.97
C TYR A 76 -11.17 -7.33 11.16
N CYS A 77 -10.01 -6.72 11.36
CA CYS A 77 -8.81 -7.06 10.57
C CYS A 77 -8.31 -8.48 10.81
N SER A 78 -8.44 -9.00 12.03
CA SER A 78 -7.90 -10.31 12.42
C SER A 78 -8.77 -11.52 12.05
N GLN A 79 -10.05 -11.30 11.69
CA GLN A 79 -11.02 -12.38 11.50
C GLN A 79 -10.84 -13.23 10.23
N PHE A 80 -9.95 -12.84 9.32
CA PHE A 80 -9.86 -13.46 7.99
C PHE A 80 -8.84 -14.60 7.89
N GLY A 81 -7.97 -14.78 8.91
CA GLY A 81 -6.95 -15.83 8.93
C GLY A 81 -5.81 -15.60 7.91
N LEU A 82 -5.74 -14.46 7.27
CA LEU A 82 -4.66 -14.03 6.40
C LEU A 82 -3.85 -12.91 7.05
N PRO A 83 -2.55 -12.79 6.70
CA PRO A 83 -1.77 -11.61 7.05
C PRO A 83 -2.45 -10.34 6.50
N TYR A 84 -2.28 -9.22 7.18
CA TYR A 84 -2.85 -7.99 6.70
C TYR A 84 -1.93 -6.78 6.91
N PHE A 85 -2.10 -5.77 6.06
CA PHE A 85 -1.60 -4.41 6.24
C PHE A 85 -2.73 -3.52 6.74
N LYS A 86 -2.47 -2.70 7.77
CA LYS A 86 -3.43 -1.67 8.21
C LYS A 86 -2.95 -0.31 7.76
N VAL A 87 -3.79 0.38 6.98
CA VAL A 87 -3.48 1.73 6.52
C VAL A 87 -3.87 2.74 7.59
N ILE A 88 -2.94 3.65 7.88
CA ILE A 88 -3.14 4.80 8.75
C ILE A 88 -2.92 6.07 7.92
N ARG A 89 -3.96 6.86 7.76
CA ARG A 89 -3.85 8.17 7.11
C ARG A 89 -3.28 9.19 8.08
N ILE A 90 -2.17 9.80 7.68
CA ILE A 90 -1.50 10.81 8.48
C ILE A 90 -2.01 12.19 8.07
N THR A 91 -2.80 12.81 8.93
CA THR A 91 -3.30 14.20 8.76
C THR A 91 -2.67 15.18 9.75
N GLY A 92 -1.74 14.70 10.59
CA GLY A 92 -1.09 15.46 11.67
C GLY A 92 -0.28 14.54 12.58
N ALA A 93 -0.18 14.86 13.84
CA ALA A 93 0.43 13.96 14.83
C ALA A 93 -0.40 12.67 14.95
N ILE A 94 0.25 11.52 14.93
CA ILE A 94 -0.40 10.23 15.22
C ILE A 94 -0.28 9.98 16.73
N ASP A 95 -1.39 9.63 17.32
CA ASP A 95 -1.40 8.96 18.62
C ASP A 95 -1.06 7.48 18.39
N VAL A 96 0.09 7.06 18.87
CA VAL A 96 0.57 5.68 18.72
C VAL A 96 -0.37 4.70 19.47
N GLU A 97 -1.13 5.18 20.45
CA GLU A 97 -2.13 4.38 21.15
C GLU A 97 -3.25 3.86 20.21
N LEU A 98 -3.54 4.59 19.11
CA LEU A 98 -4.49 4.16 18.10
C LEU A 98 -4.03 2.90 17.34
N LEU A 99 -2.76 2.54 17.41
CA LEU A 99 -2.22 1.32 16.82
C LEU A 99 -2.36 0.11 17.74
N THR A 100 -2.74 0.35 19.00
CA THR A 100 -2.89 -0.71 20.02
C THR A 100 -4.02 -1.67 19.63
N GLY A 101 -3.76 -2.95 19.80
CA GLY A 101 -4.71 -4.01 19.46
C GLY A 101 -4.64 -4.50 18.02
N TYR A 102 -4.05 -3.76 17.09
CA TYR A 102 -3.75 -4.29 15.76
C TYR A 102 -2.48 -5.13 15.77
N HIS A 103 -2.49 -6.23 15.03
CA HIS A 103 -1.35 -7.12 14.83
C HIS A 103 -1.10 -7.33 13.33
N PRO A 104 -0.87 -6.27 12.54
CA PRO A 104 -0.62 -6.37 11.12
C PRO A 104 0.78 -6.92 10.82
N GLU A 105 0.98 -7.43 9.62
CA GLU A 105 2.33 -7.69 9.10
C GLU A 105 3.14 -6.37 8.99
N ALA A 106 2.46 -5.29 8.60
CA ALA A 106 2.99 -3.93 8.65
C ALA A 106 1.85 -2.89 8.71
N PHE A 107 2.14 -1.72 9.30
CA PHE A 107 1.29 -0.54 9.08
C PHE A 107 1.73 0.17 7.82
N LEU A 108 0.77 0.51 6.95
CA LEU A 108 0.99 1.36 5.79
C LEU A 108 0.61 2.79 6.17
N LEU A 109 1.60 3.68 6.21
CA LEU A 109 1.39 5.08 6.53
C LEU A 109 1.17 5.87 5.25
N ASP A 110 -0.10 6.25 4.99
CA ASP A 110 -0.48 7.08 3.85
C ASP A 110 -0.40 8.57 4.22
N THR A 111 0.57 9.22 3.61
CA THR A 111 0.97 10.60 3.90
C THR A 111 0.38 11.62 2.92
N PHE A 112 -0.54 11.18 2.06
CA PHE A 112 -1.12 12.04 1.04
C PHE A 112 -2.06 13.08 1.63
N SER A 113 -1.73 14.37 1.49
CA SER A 113 -2.67 15.47 1.69
C SER A 113 -2.97 16.16 0.35
N LYS A 114 -4.26 16.48 0.12
CA LYS A 114 -4.69 17.25 -1.08
C LYS A 114 -4.00 18.60 -1.19
N GLU A 115 -3.61 19.19 -0.05
CA GLU A 115 -2.92 20.47 0.03
C GLU A 115 -1.47 20.42 -0.48
N ASN A 116 -0.86 19.24 -0.50
CA ASN A 116 0.52 19.03 -0.98
C ASN A 116 0.58 18.58 -2.45
N ALA A 117 -0.54 18.41 -3.13
CA ALA A 117 -0.61 18.05 -4.55
C ALA A 117 -0.16 19.17 -5.50
N GLY A 118 0.08 20.36 -4.98
CA GLY A 118 0.53 21.54 -5.75
C GLY A 118 1.88 22.03 -5.25
N GLY A 119 2.97 21.60 -5.86
CA GLY A 119 4.25 22.30 -6.06
C GLY A 119 4.91 23.12 -4.94
N THR A 120 4.42 23.11 -3.70
CA THR A 120 4.89 23.98 -2.61
C THR A 120 6.18 23.52 -1.93
N GLY A 121 6.79 22.43 -2.37
CA GLY A 121 8.04 21.90 -1.79
C GLY A 121 7.93 21.48 -0.32
N ARG A 122 6.75 21.55 0.30
CA ARG A 122 6.53 21.04 1.65
C ARG A 122 6.42 19.53 1.56
N THR A 123 7.53 18.89 1.83
CA THR A 123 7.59 17.45 2.08
C THR A 123 6.74 17.14 3.30
N PHE A 124 5.98 16.08 3.21
CA PHE A 124 5.33 15.45 4.34
C PHE A 124 6.32 15.37 5.52
N ASP A 125 5.83 15.64 6.72
CA ASP A 125 6.62 15.51 7.94
C ASP A 125 6.80 14.02 8.28
N TRP A 126 7.89 13.43 7.79
CA TRP A 126 8.24 12.03 8.07
C TRP A 126 8.60 11.76 9.54
N THR A 127 8.57 12.77 10.41
CA THR A 127 8.82 12.61 11.85
C THR A 127 7.82 11.64 12.47
N VAL A 128 6.57 11.65 12.00
CA VAL A 128 5.53 10.75 12.48
C VAL A 128 5.88 9.30 12.13
N ALA A 129 6.26 9.04 10.88
CA ALA A 129 6.66 7.71 10.44
C ALA A 129 7.84 7.17 11.26
N ARG A 130 8.85 8.02 11.54
CA ARG A 130 9.98 7.65 12.40
C ARG A 130 9.56 7.27 13.83
N ARG A 131 8.61 7.99 14.42
CA ARG A 131 8.08 7.64 15.76
C ARG A 131 7.42 6.27 15.78
N VAL A 132 6.61 5.96 14.76
CA VAL A 132 5.99 4.63 14.64
C VAL A 132 7.03 3.53 14.46
N ILE A 133 8.06 3.76 13.66
CA ILE A 133 9.17 2.80 13.48
C ILE A 133 9.94 2.59 14.79
N GLN A 134 10.19 3.65 15.56
CA GLN A 134 10.90 3.57 16.85
C GLN A 134 10.14 2.73 17.90
N SER A 135 8.83 2.52 17.75
CA SER A 135 8.07 1.59 18.59
C SER A 135 8.28 0.11 18.23
N GLY A 136 9.16 -0.21 17.29
CA GLY A 136 9.44 -1.58 16.84
C GLY A 136 8.46 -2.10 15.77
N THR A 137 7.60 -1.24 15.24
CA THR A 137 6.56 -1.59 14.29
C THR A 137 7.09 -1.55 12.86
N ARG A 138 6.75 -2.56 12.05
CA ARG A 138 7.04 -2.52 10.61
C ARG A 138 6.16 -1.49 9.91
N VAL A 139 6.79 -0.61 9.13
CA VAL A 139 6.13 0.48 8.42
C VAL A 139 6.40 0.39 6.94
N ILE A 140 5.32 0.42 6.15
CA ILE A 140 5.35 0.71 4.72
C ILE A 140 5.01 2.19 4.56
N LEU A 141 5.88 2.95 3.93
CA LEU A 141 5.65 4.36 3.65
C LEU A 141 4.93 4.52 2.30
N ALA A 142 3.82 5.24 2.31
CA ALA A 142 3.00 5.53 1.13
C ALA A 142 2.62 7.02 1.05
N GLY A 143 1.86 7.38 0.04
CA GLY A 143 1.34 8.73 -0.15
C GLY A 143 2.31 9.67 -0.86
N GLY A 144 2.05 9.96 -2.14
CA GLY A 144 2.81 10.90 -2.95
C GLY A 144 4.23 10.51 -3.31
N LEU A 145 4.64 9.25 -3.03
CA LEU A 145 5.93 8.74 -3.47
C LEU A 145 6.00 8.64 -5.00
N ASN A 146 7.18 8.89 -5.53
CA ASN A 146 7.50 8.86 -6.96
C ASN A 146 9.01 8.66 -7.14
N PRO A 147 9.51 8.44 -8.38
CA PRO A 147 10.94 8.21 -8.62
C PRO A 147 11.89 9.31 -8.10
N LYS A 148 11.39 10.56 -7.98
CA LYS A 148 12.22 11.71 -7.58
C LYS A 148 12.39 11.85 -6.07
N ASN A 149 11.49 11.27 -5.26
CA ASN A 149 11.49 11.45 -3.81
C ASN A 149 11.68 10.16 -2.99
N VAL A 150 11.49 8.98 -3.58
CA VAL A 150 11.52 7.71 -2.84
C VAL A 150 12.88 7.43 -2.18
N ALA A 151 14.00 7.66 -2.85
CA ALA A 151 15.34 7.48 -2.28
C ALA A 151 15.55 8.37 -1.03
N ARG A 152 15.09 9.63 -1.08
CA ARG A 152 15.16 10.54 0.05
C ARG A 152 14.24 10.05 1.19
N ALA A 153 13.03 9.61 0.87
CA ALA A 153 12.09 9.06 1.85
C ALA A 153 12.70 7.88 2.61
N ILE A 154 13.31 6.95 1.90
CA ILE A 154 13.95 5.77 2.50
C ILE A 154 15.12 6.19 3.40
N ARG A 155 16.00 7.09 2.95
CA ARG A 155 17.14 7.56 3.77
C ARG A 155 16.71 8.31 5.03
N GLU A 156 15.63 9.07 4.99
CA GLU A 156 15.17 9.86 6.14
C GLU A 156 14.31 9.05 7.12
N VAL A 157 13.56 8.07 6.64
CA VAL A 157 12.55 7.33 7.44
C VAL A 157 13.03 5.94 7.84
N HIS A 158 13.85 5.29 7.02
CA HIS A 158 14.24 3.88 7.16
C HIS A 158 13.03 2.94 7.30
N PRO A 159 12.02 3.02 6.39
CA PRO A 159 10.84 2.18 6.47
C PRO A 159 11.19 0.72 6.13
N TRP A 160 10.34 -0.22 6.58
CA TRP A 160 10.42 -1.62 6.16
C TRP A 160 10.14 -1.82 4.67
N GLY A 161 9.26 -0.98 4.10
CA GLY A 161 8.92 -0.98 2.67
C GLY A 161 8.38 0.36 2.22
N VAL A 162 8.21 0.50 0.91
CA VAL A 162 7.57 1.66 0.27
C VAL A 162 6.47 1.20 -0.68
N ASP A 163 5.37 1.95 -0.73
CA ASP A 163 4.26 1.72 -1.65
C ASP A 163 4.06 2.90 -2.57
N VAL A 164 3.76 2.62 -3.84
CA VAL A 164 3.50 3.63 -4.85
C VAL A 164 2.29 3.28 -5.71
N SER A 165 1.38 4.23 -5.87
CA SER A 165 0.26 4.11 -6.79
C SER A 165 0.36 5.16 -7.90
N SER A 166 -0.12 6.38 -7.66
CA SER A 166 -0.20 7.43 -8.67
C SER A 166 1.15 7.95 -9.16
N GLY A 167 2.20 7.87 -8.32
CA GLY A 167 3.54 8.37 -8.65
C GLY A 167 4.23 7.65 -9.82
N VAL A 168 3.70 6.50 -10.23
CA VAL A 168 4.17 5.71 -11.38
C VAL A 168 3.07 5.50 -12.42
N GLU A 169 2.10 6.42 -12.50
CA GLU A 169 1.01 6.38 -13.48
C GLU A 169 1.17 7.44 -14.56
N ILE A 170 0.63 7.16 -15.76
CA ILE A 170 0.40 8.14 -16.83
C ILE A 170 -1.01 8.72 -16.76
N ALA A 171 -1.95 7.92 -16.31
CA ALA A 171 -3.34 8.29 -16.01
C ALA A 171 -3.85 7.41 -14.86
N PRO A 172 -4.90 7.81 -14.12
CA PRO A 172 -5.44 7.01 -13.02
C PRO A 172 -5.73 5.56 -13.43
N GLY A 173 -5.05 4.60 -12.79
CA GLY A 173 -5.15 3.17 -13.08
C GLY A 173 -4.23 2.66 -14.20
N VAL A 174 -3.53 3.53 -14.92
CA VAL A 174 -2.62 3.14 -16.02
C VAL A 174 -1.17 3.38 -15.62
N LYS A 175 -0.44 2.31 -15.36
CA LYS A 175 0.96 2.37 -14.93
C LYS A 175 1.91 2.71 -16.09
N ASP A 176 2.90 3.53 -15.79
CA ASP A 176 4.02 3.89 -16.66
C ASP A 176 5.20 2.95 -16.35
N HIS A 177 5.57 2.10 -17.28
CA HIS A 177 6.61 1.10 -17.08
C HIS A 177 7.99 1.73 -16.81
N ASP A 178 8.30 2.86 -17.43
CA ASP A 178 9.59 3.53 -17.21
C ASP A 178 9.64 4.20 -15.82
N LYS A 179 8.54 4.83 -15.39
CA LYS A 179 8.45 5.35 -14.02
C LYS A 179 8.52 4.22 -12.99
N MET A 180 7.95 3.05 -13.26
CA MET A 180 8.05 1.90 -12.35
C MET A 180 9.52 1.44 -12.22
N ARG A 181 10.27 1.30 -13.32
CA ARG A 181 11.71 0.97 -13.27
C ARG A 181 12.48 2.03 -12.49
N GLN A 182 12.31 3.31 -12.83
CA GLN A 182 12.97 4.42 -12.15
C GLN A 182 12.67 4.46 -10.65
N PHE A 183 11.42 4.16 -10.27
CA PHE A 183 11.05 4.11 -8.84
C PHE A 183 11.79 3.00 -8.10
N ILE A 184 11.85 1.81 -8.67
CA ILE A 184 12.54 0.66 -8.06
C ILE A 184 14.04 0.91 -7.98
N GLU A 185 14.67 1.43 -9.03
CA GLU A 185 16.09 1.80 -9.04
C GLU A 185 16.40 2.83 -7.95
N ALA A 186 15.57 3.89 -7.86
CA ALA A 186 15.73 4.92 -6.84
C ALA A 186 15.46 4.40 -5.41
N ALA A 187 14.56 3.43 -5.26
CA ALA A 187 14.28 2.83 -3.94
C ALA A 187 15.39 1.91 -3.44
N ARG A 188 16.26 1.45 -4.33
CA ARG A 188 17.38 0.53 -4.02
C ARG A 188 18.75 1.21 -3.98
N SER A 189 18.81 2.50 -4.35
CA SER A 189 20.02 3.31 -4.28
C SER A 189 20.24 3.85 -2.84
#